data_c386bc5adde4a7d48f6e140fb3f54385
#
_entry.id   c386bc5adde4a7d48f6e140fb3f54385
#
_cell.length_a   1.000
_cell.length_b   1.000
_cell.length_c   1.000
_cell.angle_alpha   90.00
_cell.angle_beta   90.00
_cell.angle_gamma   90.00
#
_symmetry.space_group_name_H-M   'P 1'
#
loop_
_entity.id
_entity.type
_entity.pdbx_description
1 polymer ?
#
loop_
_entity_poly.entity_id
_entity_poly.type
_entity_poly.pdbx_seq_one_letter_code
_entity_poly.pdbx_strand_id
1 'polypeptide(L)'
;MNGITVLVDADACPVVKSVEMIAQKHNVPVVLLCDTNHVLKSDYSKIKIIGAGADAVDLALVNLCKKGDIAVTQDYGVAALVLGKGAYCIHQSGKIFSDDNIGGLLMDRHLAKKARMSNGKHHIKGPKKRTKQDDENFEKSFESLLVKVLNNSNRE
;
A
#
# COMPACT_ATOMS: atom_id res chain seq x y z
N MET A 1 6.71 -7.20 23.24
CA MET A 1 5.44 -6.81 22.61
C MET A 1 5.63 -6.55 21.13
N ASN A 2 5.02 -7.38 20.34
CA ASN A 2 5.13 -7.27 18.89
C ASN A 2 4.09 -6.31 18.38
N GLY A 3 4.44 -5.03 18.33
CA GLY A 3 3.60 -4.05 17.69
C GLY A 3 3.56 -4.26 16.19
N ILE A 4 2.46 -3.85 15.58
CA ILE A 4 2.36 -3.84 14.14
C ILE A 4 3.02 -2.57 13.59
N THR A 5 3.46 -2.63 12.35
CA THR A 5 4.03 -1.50 11.62
C THR A 5 3.25 -1.32 10.32
N VAL A 6 3.03 -0.08 9.94
CA VAL A 6 2.45 0.24 8.63
C VAL A 6 3.61 0.59 7.69
N LEU A 7 3.70 -0.13 6.57
CA LEU A 7 4.74 0.11 5.56
C LEU A 7 4.07 0.68 4.32
N VAL A 8 4.60 1.79 3.83
CA VAL A 8 4.01 2.50 2.70
C VAL A 8 5.00 2.54 1.54
N ASP A 9 4.55 2.10 0.37
CA ASP A 9 5.23 2.37 -0.89
C ASP A 9 4.94 3.83 -1.21
N ALA A 10 5.87 4.70 -0.83
CA ALA A 10 5.63 6.14 -0.77
C ALA A 10 5.85 6.87 -2.10
N ASP A 11 6.40 6.20 -3.11
CA ASP A 11 6.61 6.82 -4.41
C ASP A 11 5.26 7.08 -5.08
N ALA A 12 4.99 8.35 -5.37
CA ALA A 12 3.74 8.79 -5.98
C ALA A 12 2.48 8.39 -5.18
N CYS A 13 2.62 8.18 -3.87
CA CYS A 13 1.50 7.79 -3.02
C CYS A 13 0.74 9.03 -2.52
N PRO A 14 -0.55 9.17 -2.86
CA PRO A 14 -1.31 10.36 -2.47
C PRO A 14 -1.85 10.30 -1.04
N VAL A 15 -1.69 9.19 -0.32
CA VAL A 15 -2.32 8.98 0.98
C VAL A 15 -1.34 8.95 2.15
N VAL A 16 -0.08 9.36 1.93
CA VAL A 16 0.93 9.34 3.00
C VAL A 16 0.46 10.11 4.23
N LYS A 17 -0.05 11.33 4.05
CA LYS A 17 -0.51 12.16 5.19
C LYS A 17 -1.70 11.52 5.91
N SER A 18 -2.62 10.93 5.18
CA SER A 18 -3.77 10.24 5.77
C SER A 18 -3.31 9.04 6.61
N VAL A 19 -2.36 8.26 6.09
CA VAL A 19 -1.77 7.14 6.83
C VAL A 19 -1.13 7.61 8.11
N GLU A 20 -0.28 8.65 8.03
CA GLU A 20 0.42 9.18 9.20
C GLU A 20 -0.54 9.71 10.26
N MET A 21 -1.55 10.47 9.85
CA MET A 21 -2.55 11.02 10.76
C MET A 21 -3.26 9.91 11.55
N ILE A 22 -3.73 8.90 10.85
CA ILE A 22 -4.49 7.80 11.45
C ILE A 22 -3.58 6.91 12.30
N ALA A 23 -2.39 6.57 11.79
CA ALA A 23 -1.45 5.74 12.53
C ALA A 23 -0.99 6.43 13.82
N GLN A 24 -0.72 7.74 13.76
CA GLN A 24 -0.31 8.51 14.93
C GLN A 24 -1.41 8.53 16.00
N LYS A 25 -2.65 8.65 15.58
CA LYS A 25 -3.82 8.61 16.48
C LYS A 25 -3.87 7.32 17.27
N HIS A 26 -3.42 6.21 16.68
CA HIS A 26 -3.43 4.89 17.31
C HIS A 26 -2.05 4.45 17.80
N ASN A 27 -1.06 5.32 17.79
CA ASN A 27 0.32 5.04 18.22
C ASN A 27 0.97 3.90 17.46
N VAL A 28 0.72 3.81 16.16
CA VAL A 28 1.29 2.79 15.29
C VAL A 28 2.42 3.39 14.46
N PRO A 29 3.61 2.78 14.47
CA PRO A 29 4.73 3.29 13.67
C PRO A 29 4.48 3.11 12.18
N VAL A 30 5.00 4.06 11.40
CA VAL A 30 4.90 4.06 9.94
C VAL A 30 6.31 4.10 9.36
N VAL A 31 6.55 3.27 8.36
CA VAL A 31 7.78 3.29 7.58
C VAL A 31 7.41 3.67 6.14
N LEU A 32 7.98 4.77 5.67
CA LEU A 32 7.82 5.21 4.29
C LEU A 32 9.03 4.74 3.48
N LEU A 33 8.78 3.94 2.44
CA LEU A 33 9.83 3.45 1.56
C LEU A 33 9.75 4.21 0.24
N CYS A 34 10.88 4.74 -0.22
CA CYS A 34 10.95 5.49 -1.47
C CYS A 34 12.27 5.24 -2.17
N ASP A 35 12.33 5.57 -3.45
CA ASP A 35 13.59 5.49 -4.18
C ASP A 35 14.44 6.74 -3.94
N THR A 36 15.67 6.76 -4.51
CA THR A 36 16.62 7.85 -4.31
C THR A 36 16.21 9.15 -5.00
N ASN A 37 15.22 9.10 -5.89
CA ASN A 37 14.78 10.26 -6.67
C ASN A 37 13.70 11.07 -5.98
N HIS A 38 13.15 10.57 -4.86
CA HIS A 38 12.09 11.24 -4.13
C HIS A 38 12.62 11.78 -2.80
N VAL A 39 12.30 13.04 -2.52
CA VAL A 39 12.63 13.65 -1.23
C VAL A 39 11.36 13.69 -0.40
N LEU A 40 11.34 12.87 0.64
CA LEU A 40 10.24 12.85 1.59
C LEU A 40 10.73 13.36 2.93
N LYS A 41 9.86 14.07 3.63
CA LYS A 41 10.10 14.53 5.00
C LYS A 41 8.91 14.17 5.85
N SER A 42 9.17 13.72 7.06
CA SER A 42 8.10 13.40 8.00
C SER A 42 8.59 13.61 9.41
N ASP A 43 7.72 14.19 10.23
CA ASP A 43 7.98 14.34 11.66
C ASP A 43 7.56 13.11 12.45
N TYR A 44 6.85 12.18 11.82
CA TYR A 44 6.32 11.00 12.48
C TYR A 44 6.93 9.70 11.96
N SER A 45 6.95 9.53 10.64
CA SER A 45 7.34 8.27 10.01
C SER A 45 8.85 8.13 9.91
N LYS A 46 9.32 6.88 9.97
CA LYS A 46 10.68 6.55 9.59
C LYS A 46 10.73 6.47 8.06
N ILE A 47 11.68 7.18 7.46
CA ILE A 47 11.85 7.17 6.01
C ILE A 47 13.02 6.27 5.65
N LYS A 48 12.79 5.30 4.77
CA LYS A 48 13.84 4.45 4.23
C LYS A 48 14.01 4.73 2.74
N ILE A 49 15.17 5.26 2.40
CA ILE A 49 15.53 5.49 1.01
C ILE A 49 16.21 4.21 0.52
N ILE A 50 15.56 3.55 -0.43
CA ILE A 50 16.05 2.31 -1.02
C ILE A 50 16.75 2.69 -2.31
N GLY A 51 17.69 1.96 -2.79
CA GLY A 51 18.40 2.30 -4.03
C GLY A 51 17.47 2.61 -5.21
N ALA A 52 18.02 3.15 -6.29
CA ALA A 52 17.26 3.53 -7.47
C ALA A 52 16.57 2.32 -8.10
N GLY A 53 15.34 2.55 -8.58
CA GLY A 53 14.56 1.53 -9.29
C GLY A 53 13.30 1.13 -8.54
N ALA A 54 12.19 1.04 -9.27
CA ALA A 54 10.89 0.69 -8.70
C ALA A 54 10.89 -0.70 -8.05
N ASP A 55 11.58 -1.65 -8.66
CA ASP A 55 11.64 -3.02 -8.14
C ASP A 55 12.37 -3.09 -6.81
N ALA A 56 13.34 -2.21 -6.57
CA ALA A 56 14.08 -2.19 -5.31
C ALA A 56 13.17 -1.81 -4.13
N VAL A 57 12.28 -0.84 -4.32
CA VAL A 57 11.31 -0.43 -3.29
C VAL A 57 10.33 -1.57 -3.00
N ASP A 58 9.80 -2.20 -4.06
CA ASP A 58 8.86 -3.32 -3.93
C ASP A 58 9.48 -4.48 -3.13
N LEU A 59 10.69 -4.87 -3.49
CA LEU A 59 11.40 -5.96 -2.80
C LEU A 59 11.68 -5.60 -1.34
N ALA A 60 12.11 -4.36 -1.07
CA ALA A 60 12.38 -3.91 0.29
C ALA A 60 11.11 -3.94 1.14
N LEU A 61 9.98 -3.49 0.58
CA LEU A 61 8.71 -3.49 1.29
C LEU A 61 8.31 -4.92 1.69
N VAL A 62 8.35 -5.84 0.73
CA VAL A 62 8.01 -7.25 0.99
C VAL A 62 8.93 -7.84 2.05
N ASN A 63 10.24 -7.58 1.95
CA ASN A 63 11.22 -8.14 2.89
C ASN A 63 11.07 -7.59 4.31
N LEU A 64 10.70 -6.33 4.45
CA LEU A 64 10.52 -5.68 5.75
C LEU A 64 9.18 -6.03 6.40
N CYS A 65 8.19 -6.37 5.60
CA CYS A 65 6.85 -6.66 6.07
C CYS A 65 6.83 -7.98 6.83
N LYS A 66 6.22 -7.98 8.00
CA LYS A 66 6.08 -9.15 8.87
C LYS A 66 4.62 -9.52 9.02
N LYS A 67 4.37 -10.74 9.45
CA LYS A 67 3.02 -11.20 9.76
C LYS A 67 2.32 -10.20 10.69
N GLY A 68 1.13 -9.78 10.32
CA GLY A 68 0.34 -8.84 11.09
C GLY A 68 0.56 -7.37 10.75
N ASP A 69 1.58 -7.05 9.97
CA ASP A 69 1.80 -5.67 9.51
C ASP A 69 0.79 -5.27 8.44
N ILE A 70 0.70 -3.98 8.17
CA ILE A 70 -0.16 -3.44 7.12
C ILE A 70 0.71 -2.77 6.06
N ALA A 71 0.57 -3.17 4.81
CA ALA A 71 1.24 -2.53 3.69
C ALA A 71 0.24 -1.67 2.90
N VAL A 72 0.68 -0.50 2.48
CA VAL A 72 -0.08 0.39 1.62
C VAL A 72 0.65 0.45 0.28
N THR A 73 0.05 -0.10 -0.75
CA THR A 73 0.64 -0.14 -2.09
C THR A 73 -0.46 -0.19 -3.15
N GLN A 74 -0.15 0.33 -4.33
CA GLN A 74 -1.02 0.19 -5.49
C GLN A 74 -0.57 -0.95 -6.40
N ASP A 75 0.52 -1.63 -6.07
CA ASP A 75 1.06 -2.74 -6.87
C ASP A 75 0.42 -4.06 -6.42
N TYR A 76 -0.33 -4.69 -7.33
CA TYR A 76 -1.06 -5.93 -7.03
C TYR A 76 -0.11 -7.11 -6.80
N GLY A 77 1.04 -7.12 -7.47
CA GLY A 77 2.05 -8.17 -7.26
C GLY A 77 2.65 -8.09 -5.86
N VAL A 78 2.97 -6.89 -5.40
CA VAL A 78 3.43 -6.65 -4.05
C VAL A 78 2.37 -7.07 -3.04
N ALA A 79 1.11 -6.71 -3.30
CA ALA A 79 -0.01 -7.09 -2.44
C ALA A 79 -0.11 -8.60 -2.28
N ALA A 80 0.02 -9.36 -3.37
CA ALA A 80 -0.02 -10.82 -3.32
C ALA A 80 1.09 -11.38 -2.44
N LEU A 81 2.31 -10.85 -2.55
CA LEU A 81 3.46 -11.31 -1.76
C LEU A 81 3.29 -10.98 -0.28
N VAL A 82 2.79 -9.79 0.02
CA VAL A 82 2.52 -9.34 1.39
C VAL A 82 1.45 -10.24 2.04
N LEU A 83 0.37 -10.51 1.33
CA LEU A 83 -0.68 -11.40 1.82
C LEU A 83 -0.14 -12.81 2.09
N GLY A 84 0.77 -13.30 1.24
CA GLY A 84 1.41 -14.59 1.43
C GLY A 84 2.25 -14.69 2.70
N LYS A 85 2.70 -13.56 3.24
CA LYS A 85 3.45 -13.50 4.50
C LYS A 85 2.55 -13.40 5.73
N GLY A 86 1.23 -13.34 5.53
CA GLY A 86 0.28 -13.19 6.62
C GLY A 86 0.09 -11.75 7.07
N ALA A 87 0.51 -10.80 6.27
CA ALA A 87 0.28 -9.38 6.53
C ALA A 87 -0.98 -8.92 5.80
N TYR A 88 -1.39 -7.70 6.07
CA TYR A 88 -2.55 -7.07 5.44
C TYR A 88 -2.08 -6.08 4.39
N CYS A 89 -2.91 -5.83 3.39
CA CYS A 89 -2.57 -4.89 2.33
C CYS A 89 -3.78 -4.06 1.92
N ILE A 90 -3.58 -2.77 1.70
CA ILE A 90 -4.63 -1.85 1.30
C ILE A 90 -4.14 -0.98 0.13
N HIS A 91 -5.02 -0.76 -0.83
CA HIS A 91 -4.79 0.11 -1.97
C HIS A 91 -5.11 1.57 -1.57
N GLN A 92 -4.50 2.52 -2.25
CA GLN A 92 -4.75 3.94 -1.99
C GLN A 92 -6.21 4.37 -2.19
N SER A 93 -7.01 3.57 -2.87
CA SER A 93 -8.46 3.81 -3.01
C SER A 93 -9.26 3.42 -1.77
N GLY A 94 -8.63 2.73 -0.83
CA GLY A 94 -9.32 2.14 0.31
C GLY A 94 -9.71 0.68 0.11
N LYS A 95 -9.49 0.14 -1.08
CA LYS A 95 -9.76 -1.27 -1.34
C LYS A 95 -8.78 -2.14 -0.57
N ILE A 96 -9.31 -3.06 0.22
CA ILE A 96 -8.50 -3.99 0.99
C ILE A 96 -8.26 -5.23 0.12
N PHE A 97 -6.99 -5.57 -0.06
CA PHE A 97 -6.61 -6.78 -0.78
C PHE A 97 -6.79 -7.99 0.14
N SER A 98 -7.25 -9.07 -0.43
CA SER A 98 -7.46 -10.33 0.29
C SER A 98 -7.12 -11.51 -0.62
N ASP A 99 -6.97 -12.69 -0.04
CA ASP A 99 -6.77 -13.91 -0.82
C ASP A 99 -7.96 -14.17 -1.76
N ASP A 100 -9.15 -13.70 -1.38
CA ASP A 100 -10.35 -13.88 -2.19
C ASP A 100 -10.38 -13.02 -3.45
N ASN A 101 -9.75 -11.83 -3.43
CA ASN A 101 -9.82 -10.89 -4.56
C ASN A 101 -8.52 -10.73 -5.35
N ILE A 102 -7.37 -11.07 -4.77
CA ILE A 102 -6.08 -10.74 -5.38
C ILE A 102 -5.85 -11.48 -6.71
N GLY A 103 -6.31 -12.71 -6.82
CA GLY A 103 -6.16 -13.49 -8.04
C GLY A 103 -6.87 -12.85 -9.22
N GLY A 104 -8.11 -12.42 -9.02
CA GLY A 104 -8.89 -11.74 -10.05
C GLY A 104 -8.28 -10.40 -10.45
N LEU A 105 -7.81 -9.63 -9.48
CA LEU A 105 -7.18 -8.33 -9.74
C LEU A 105 -5.89 -8.48 -10.55
N LEU A 106 -5.08 -9.48 -10.26
CA LEU A 106 -3.87 -9.77 -11.02
C LEU A 106 -4.21 -10.17 -12.46
N MET A 107 -5.25 -10.98 -12.63
CA MET A 107 -5.70 -11.40 -13.97
C MET A 107 -6.22 -10.21 -14.77
N ASP A 108 -7.04 -9.34 -14.17
CA ASP A 108 -7.57 -8.15 -14.83
C ASP A 108 -6.44 -7.24 -15.31
N ARG A 109 -5.42 -7.05 -14.47
CA ARG A 109 -4.25 -6.26 -14.84
C ARG A 109 -3.48 -6.87 -16.01
N HIS A 110 -3.31 -8.20 -15.99
CA HIS A 110 -2.63 -8.93 -17.05
C HIS A 110 -3.37 -8.79 -18.39
N LEU A 111 -4.68 -8.96 -18.38
CA LEU A 111 -5.51 -8.82 -19.57
C LEU A 111 -5.50 -7.40 -20.11
N ALA A 112 -5.56 -6.40 -19.24
CA ALA A 112 -5.48 -5.00 -19.63
C ALA A 112 -4.12 -4.68 -20.28
N LYS A 113 -3.04 -5.17 -19.71
CA LYS A 113 -1.70 -5.01 -20.27
C LYS A 113 -1.59 -5.66 -21.64
N LYS A 114 -2.12 -6.88 -21.79
CA LYS A 114 -2.11 -7.62 -23.04
C LYS A 114 -2.90 -6.88 -24.12
N ALA A 115 -4.06 -6.34 -23.77
CA ALA A 115 -4.88 -5.53 -24.68
C ALA A 115 -4.14 -4.28 -25.15
N ARG A 116 -3.45 -3.58 -24.26
CA ARG A 116 -2.66 -2.40 -24.61
C ARG A 116 -1.51 -2.74 -25.57
N MET A 117 -0.88 -3.88 -25.37
CA MET A 117 0.24 -4.30 -26.21
C MET A 117 -0.18 -4.81 -27.58
N SER A 118 -1.38 -5.39 -27.70
CA SER A 118 -1.84 -5.95 -28.96
C SER A 118 -2.40 -4.92 -29.95
N ASN A 119 -2.82 -3.76 -29.45
CA ASN A 119 -3.45 -2.70 -30.26
C ASN A 119 -2.85 -1.35 -29.90
N GLY A 120 -1.67 -1.02 -30.39
CA GLY A 120 -0.94 0.21 -30.06
C GLY A 120 -1.64 1.53 -30.31
N LYS A 121 -2.96 1.54 -30.53
CA LYS A 121 -3.77 2.75 -30.77
C LYS A 121 -4.89 2.95 -29.75
N HIS A 122 -5.01 2.12 -28.74
CA HIS A 122 -6.03 2.33 -27.73
C HIS A 122 -5.56 3.35 -26.70
N HIS A 123 -6.18 4.51 -26.76
CA HIS A 123 -6.09 5.48 -25.68
C HIS A 123 -6.90 4.98 -24.50
N ILE A 124 -6.23 4.32 -23.58
CA ILE A 124 -6.85 4.05 -22.29
C ILE A 124 -6.80 5.37 -21.55
N LYS A 125 -7.97 5.92 -21.23
CA LYS A 125 -8.04 7.11 -20.40
C LYS A 125 -7.28 6.82 -19.10
N GLY A 126 -6.35 7.70 -18.73
CA GLY A 126 -5.68 7.62 -17.45
C GLY A 126 -6.69 7.66 -16.31
N PRO A 127 -6.26 7.32 -15.10
CA PRO A 127 -7.16 7.36 -13.95
C PRO A 127 -7.73 8.76 -13.78
N LYS A 128 -8.99 8.83 -13.32
CA LYS A 128 -9.62 10.10 -12.99
C LYS A 128 -8.77 10.82 -11.93
N LYS A 129 -8.77 12.15 -12.01
CA LYS A 129 -8.10 12.96 -11.00
C LYS A 129 -8.63 12.60 -9.61
N ARG A 130 -7.74 12.39 -8.66
CA ARG A 130 -8.09 12.05 -7.30
C ARG A 130 -8.83 13.20 -6.63
N THR A 131 -9.90 12.85 -5.89
CA THR A 131 -10.76 13.82 -5.21
C THR A 131 -10.59 13.73 -3.71
N LYS A 132 -11.12 14.73 -2.99
CA LYS A 132 -11.18 14.70 -1.53
C LYS A 132 -12.02 13.50 -1.04
N GLN A 133 -13.07 13.15 -1.78
CA GLN A 133 -13.90 11.98 -1.44
C GLN A 133 -13.08 10.70 -1.48
N ASP A 134 -12.15 10.58 -2.44
CA ASP A 134 -11.25 9.44 -2.52
C ASP A 134 -10.37 9.33 -1.27
N ASP A 135 -9.87 10.46 -0.76
CA ASP A 135 -9.08 10.48 0.46
C ASP A 135 -9.91 10.07 1.68
N GLU A 136 -11.14 10.55 1.77
CA GLU A 136 -12.06 10.20 2.87
C GLU A 136 -12.39 8.71 2.83
N ASN A 137 -12.62 8.15 1.65
CA ASN A 137 -12.88 6.72 1.48
C ASN A 137 -11.70 5.89 1.94
N PHE A 138 -10.48 6.30 1.57
CA PHE A 138 -9.26 5.63 2.02
C PHE A 138 -9.15 5.71 3.54
N GLU A 139 -9.33 6.89 4.12
CA GLU A 139 -9.17 7.12 5.56
C GLU A 139 -10.11 6.24 6.38
N LYS A 140 -11.36 6.15 5.98
CA LYS A 140 -12.34 5.29 6.66
C LYS A 140 -11.94 3.82 6.57
N SER A 141 -11.56 3.36 5.40
CA SER A 141 -11.18 1.97 5.18
C SER A 141 -9.90 1.62 5.94
N PHE A 142 -8.90 2.50 5.88
CA PHE A 142 -7.62 2.29 6.54
C PHE A 142 -7.78 2.26 8.06
N GLU A 143 -8.53 3.20 8.63
CA GLU A 143 -8.75 3.21 10.08
C GLU A 143 -9.50 1.96 10.54
N SER A 144 -10.51 1.54 9.81
CA SER A 144 -11.24 0.31 10.09
C SER A 144 -10.31 -0.91 10.08
N LEU A 145 -9.45 -1.00 9.06
CA LEU A 145 -8.48 -2.08 8.97
C LEU A 145 -7.49 -2.04 10.14
N LEU A 146 -6.96 -0.86 10.45
CA LEU A 146 -5.98 -0.67 11.51
C LEU A 146 -6.55 -1.10 12.87
N VAL A 147 -7.77 -0.68 13.19
CA VAL A 147 -8.44 -1.05 14.43
C VAL A 147 -8.65 -2.56 14.50
N LYS A 148 -9.09 -3.16 13.41
CA LYS A 148 -9.28 -4.61 13.33
C LYS A 148 -7.98 -5.36 13.59
N VAL A 149 -6.89 -4.93 12.96
CA VAL A 149 -5.58 -5.56 13.10
C VAL A 149 -5.05 -5.41 14.55
N LEU A 150 -5.22 -4.22 15.13
CA LEU A 150 -4.82 -3.98 16.52
C LEU A 150 -5.61 -4.88 17.49
N ASN A 151 -6.90 -5.05 17.26
CA ASN A 151 -7.72 -5.91 18.09
C ASN A 151 -7.32 -7.38 17.99
N ASN A 152 -6.99 -7.83 16.79
CA ASN A 152 -6.52 -9.19 16.58
C ASN A 152 -5.14 -9.42 17.22
N SER A 153 -4.25 -8.44 17.17
CA SER A 153 -2.93 -8.51 17.78
C SER A 153 -3.04 -8.64 19.32
N ASN A 154 -4.00 -7.97 19.93
CA ASN A 154 -4.18 -7.98 21.37
C ASN A 154 -4.79 -9.30 21.88
N ARG A 155 -5.29 -10.14 20.99
CA ARG A 155 -5.88 -11.45 21.35
C ARG A 155 -4.88 -12.61 21.31
N GLU A 156 -3.69 -12.35 20.79
CA GLU A 156 -2.65 -13.38 20.70
C GLU A 156 -1.70 -13.36 21.90
#